data_bbd5ded9bde8e4df52610f27080a256e
#
_entry.id   bbd5ded9bde8e4df52610f27080a256e
#
_cell.length_a   1.000
_cell.length_b   1.000
_cell.length_c   1.000
_cell.angle_alpha   90.00
_cell.angle_beta   90.00
_cell.angle_gamma   90.00
#
_symmetry.space_group_name_H-M   'P 1'
#
loop_
_entity.id
_entity.type
_entity.pdbx_description
1 polymer ?
#
loop_
_entity_poly.entity_id
_entity_poly.type
_entity_poly.pdbx_seq_one_letter_code
_entity_poly.pdbx_strand_id
1 'polypeptide(L)'
;MNITRATATATKRGPASYFSGTVWLDEIAAAAPTASPVRIVRVTFEPGARTAWHTHPHGQTLHILAGVGRVQKAGEAIIEVHPGDTVWFEPGERHWHGAGPNGLMVHLAVQQTDASGTAATWLEPVTDAEYNRVTS
;
A
#
# COMPACT_ATOMS: atom_id res chain seq x y z
N MET A 1 -21.54 11.56 -15.41
CA MET A 1 -21.34 10.48 -14.43
C MET A 1 -20.76 9.28 -15.15
N ASN A 2 -19.73 8.65 -14.57
CA ASN A 2 -19.10 7.45 -15.13
C ASN A 2 -19.17 6.31 -14.11
N ILE A 3 -19.44 5.10 -14.59
CA ILE A 3 -19.49 3.91 -13.76
C ILE A 3 -18.48 2.91 -14.32
N THR A 4 -17.50 2.53 -13.51
CA THR A 4 -16.59 1.42 -13.82
C THR A 4 -17.13 0.16 -13.17
N ARG A 5 -17.51 -0.82 -13.99
CA ARG A 5 -18.02 -2.09 -13.49
C ARG A 5 -16.91 -2.96 -12.95
N ALA A 6 -17.16 -3.69 -11.87
CA ALA A 6 -16.19 -4.61 -11.28
C ALA A 6 -15.65 -5.64 -12.29
N THR A 7 -16.49 -6.06 -13.24
CA THR A 7 -16.11 -7.01 -14.29
C THR A 7 -15.25 -6.42 -15.41
N ALA A 8 -15.09 -5.11 -15.46
CA ALA A 8 -14.30 -4.41 -16.49
C ALA A 8 -12.82 -4.22 -16.11
N THR A 9 -12.46 -4.50 -14.86
CA THR A 9 -11.10 -4.29 -14.37
C THR A 9 -10.48 -5.62 -13.95
N ALA A 10 -9.30 -5.93 -14.51
CA ALA A 10 -8.58 -7.14 -14.17
C ALA A 10 -7.67 -6.92 -12.96
N THR A 11 -7.63 -7.90 -12.06
CA THR A 11 -6.62 -7.95 -11.01
C THR A 11 -5.24 -8.15 -11.62
N LYS A 12 -4.26 -7.40 -11.17
CA LYS A 12 -2.85 -7.50 -11.61
C LYS A 12 -1.97 -7.92 -10.46
N ARG A 13 -0.93 -8.66 -10.77
CA ARG A 13 0.12 -8.97 -9.79
C ARG A 13 1.01 -7.75 -9.59
N GLY A 14 1.31 -7.44 -8.32
CA GLY A 14 2.25 -6.38 -7.98
C GLY A 14 3.68 -6.74 -8.45
N PRO A 15 4.42 -5.77 -9.06
CA PRO A 15 5.77 -6.02 -9.54
C PRO A 15 6.72 -6.41 -8.42
N ALA A 16 7.63 -7.36 -8.68
CA ALA A 16 8.64 -7.78 -7.70
C ALA A 16 9.61 -6.65 -7.31
N SER A 17 9.73 -5.61 -8.12
CA SER A 17 10.51 -4.42 -7.81
C SER A 17 9.89 -3.55 -6.69
N TYR A 18 8.58 -3.68 -6.43
CA TYR A 18 7.85 -2.89 -5.43
C TYR A 18 7.36 -3.71 -4.24
N PHE A 19 7.35 -5.02 -4.36
CA PHE A 19 6.81 -5.93 -3.35
C PHE A 19 7.70 -7.13 -3.13
N SER A 20 7.77 -7.58 -1.88
CA SER A 20 8.28 -8.90 -1.50
C SER A 20 7.09 -9.82 -1.24
N GLY A 21 7.14 -11.05 -1.76
CA GLY A 21 6.01 -11.97 -1.71
C GLY A 21 4.96 -11.67 -2.79
N THR A 22 3.81 -12.31 -2.70
CA THR A 22 2.74 -12.17 -3.69
C THR A 22 1.71 -11.14 -3.23
N VAL A 23 1.49 -10.16 -4.10
CA VAL A 23 0.56 -9.05 -3.88
C VAL A 23 -0.31 -8.87 -5.12
N TRP A 24 -1.60 -8.67 -4.91
CA TRP A 24 -2.58 -8.46 -5.96
C TRP A 24 -3.13 -7.05 -5.91
N LEU A 25 -3.21 -6.40 -7.08
CA LEU A 25 -3.64 -5.02 -7.23
C LEU A 25 -4.94 -4.96 -8.03
N ASP A 26 -5.95 -4.32 -7.45
CA ASP A 26 -7.19 -3.96 -8.13
C ASP A 26 -7.30 -2.44 -8.17
N GLU A 27 -7.15 -1.85 -9.33
CA GLU A 27 -7.28 -0.41 -9.50
C GLU A 27 -8.75 0.00 -9.42
N ILE A 28 -9.08 0.87 -8.46
CA ILE A 28 -10.45 1.37 -8.25
C ILE A 28 -10.63 2.69 -8.96
N ALA A 29 -9.67 3.60 -8.85
CA ALA A 29 -9.67 4.88 -9.54
C ALA A 29 -8.26 5.21 -10.02
N ALA A 30 -8.12 5.41 -11.32
CA ALA A 30 -6.88 5.89 -11.92
C ALA A 30 -6.78 7.41 -11.77
N ALA A 31 -5.58 7.91 -11.47
CA ALA A 31 -5.35 9.34 -11.48
C ALA A 31 -5.49 9.89 -12.91
N ALA A 32 -6.20 11.00 -13.01
CA ALA A 32 -6.33 11.79 -14.24
C ALA A 32 -5.88 13.23 -13.88
N PRO A 33 -4.60 13.58 -14.05
CA PRO A 33 -4.03 14.81 -13.50
C PRO A 33 -4.76 16.10 -13.88
N THR A 34 -5.41 16.10 -15.05
CA THR A 34 -6.21 17.24 -15.52
C THR A 34 -7.63 17.28 -14.94
N ALA A 35 -8.10 16.20 -14.34
CA ALA A 35 -9.44 16.08 -13.77
C ALA A 35 -9.39 15.72 -12.27
N SER A 36 -8.57 14.76 -11.89
CA SER A 36 -8.37 14.36 -10.50
C SER A 36 -7.01 13.69 -10.33
N PRO A 37 -6.16 14.16 -9.42
CA PRO A 37 -4.87 13.53 -9.13
C PRO A 37 -5.00 12.30 -8.23
N VAL A 38 -6.19 11.99 -7.73
CA VAL A 38 -6.42 10.91 -6.76
C VAL A 38 -6.36 9.55 -7.44
N ARG A 39 -5.58 8.65 -6.87
CA ARG A 39 -5.52 7.24 -7.23
C ARG A 39 -5.96 6.38 -6.06
N ILE A 40 -6.81 5.41 -6.32
CA ILE A 40 -7.31 4.46 -5.31
C ILE A 40 -7.05 3.04 -5.82
N VAL A 41 -6.39 2.23 -4.99
CA VAL A 41 -6.07 0.84 -5.29
C VAL A 41 -6.49 -0.03 -4.11
N ARG A 42 -7.19 -1.13 -4.38
CA ARG A 42 -7.34 -2.19 -3.40
C ARG A 42 -6.15 -3.13 -3.54
N VAL A 43 -5.44 -3.34 -2.45
CA VAL A 43 -4.23 -4.16 -2.42
C VAL A 43 -4.46 -5.36 -1.51
N THR A 44 -4.21 -6.55 -2.06
CA THR A 44 -4.29 -7.82 -1.32
C THR A 44 -2.91 -8.40 -1.18
N PHE A 45 -2.45 -8.54 0.05
CA PHE A 45 -1.16 -9.14 0.40
C PHE A 45 -1.38 -10.58 0.86
N GLU A 46 -0.69 -11.52 0.27
CA GLU A 46 -0.63 -12.88 0.82
C GLU A 46 0.20 -12.89 2.13
N PRO A 47 0.10 -13.94 2.97
CA PRO A 47 0.83 -13.99 4.24
C PRO A 47 2.31 -13.67 4.06
N GLY A 48 2.82 -12.74 4.86
CA GLY A 48 4.22 -12.29 4.83
C GLY A 48 4.59 -11.33 3.70
N ALA A 49 3.71 -11.11 2.73
CA ALA A 49 3.97 -10.17 1.65
C ALA A 49 3.90 -8.72 2.14
N ARG A 50 4.74 -7.87 1.57
CA ARG A 50 4.85 -6.45 1.95
C ARG A 50 5.37 -5.62 0.80
N THR A 51 5.18 -4.30 0.91
CA THR A 51 5.80 -3.34 0.00
C THR A 51 7.30 -3.22 0.27
N ALA A 52 8.04 -2.71 -0.70
CA ALA A 52 9.35 -2.11 -0.42
C ALA A 52 9.17 -0.84 0.44
N TRP A 53 10.26 -0.33 1.00
CA TRP A 53 10.30 1.03 1.55
C TRP A 53 9.95 2.02 0.45
N HIS A 54 9.12 3.01 0.76
CA HIS A 54 8.73 4.02 -0.23
C HIS A 54 8.20 5.29 0.44
N THR A 55 8.01 6.32 -0.38
CA THR A 55 7.42 7.61 0.00
C THR A 55 6.35 8.02 -0.99
N HIS A 56 5.47 8.92 -0.57
CA HIS A 56 4.46 9.54 -1.43
C HIS A 56 4.58 11.07 -1.38
N PRO A 57 4.51 11.77 -2.52
CA PRO A 57 4.69 13.22 -2.54
C PRO A 57 3.60 13.99 -1.79
N HIS A 58 2.39 13.44 -1.72
CA HIS A 58 1.25 14.04 -1.02
C HIS A 58 0.71 13.18 0.13
N GLY A 59 1.54 12.25 0.63
CA GLY A 59 1.12 11.31 1.66
C GLY A 59 0.26 10.18 1.12
N GLN A 60 -0.16 9.30 2.01
CA GLN A 60 -1.00 8.15 1.68
C GLN A 60 -1.95 7.84 2.83
N THR A 61 -3.20 7.58 2.50
CA THR A 61 -4.16 6.98 3.43
C THR A 61 -4.32 5.50 3.11
N LEU A 62 -4.21 4.65 4.13
CA LEU A 62 -4.63 3.24 4.06
C LEU A 62 -5.88 3.05 4.90
N HIS A 63 -6.83 2.29 4.37
CA HIS A 63 -7.97 1.83 5.14
C HIS A 63 -8.02 0.30 5.08
N ILE A 64 -7.92 -0.35 6.24
CA ILE A 64 -7.80 -1.80 6.32
C ILE A 64 -9.19 -2.43 6.18
N LEU A 65 -9.32 -3.35 5.21
CA LEU A 65 -10.59 -3.99 4.89
C LEU A 65 -10.71 -5.40 5.46
N ALA A 66 -9.62 -6.16 5.48
CA ALA A 66 -9.64 -7.56 5.90
C ALA A 66 -8.26 -8.01 6.39
N GLY A 67 -8.24 -9.02 7.24
CA GLY A 67 -7.02 -9.65 7.75
C GLY A 67 -6.28 -8.80 8.76
N VAL A 68 -5.03 -9.16 9.02
CA VAL A 68 -4.13 -8.48 9.95
C VAL A 68 -2.90 -8.02 9.21
N GLY A 69 -2.60 -6.73 9.30
CA GLY A 69 -1.48 -6.10 8.63
C GLY A 69 -0.41 -5.59 9.58
N ARG A 70 0.69 -5.21 8.98
CA ARG A 70 1.82 -4.52 9.62
C ARG A 70 2.15 -3.27 8.85
N VAL A 71 2.40 -2.19 9.58
CA VAL A 71 2.88 -0.92 9.01
C VAL A 71 4.07 -0.43 9.83
N GLN A 72 4.99 0.25 9.16
CA GLN A 72 6.14 0.84 9.85
C GLN A 72 6.59 2.11 9.16
N LYS A 73 6.76 3.15 9.91
CA LYS A 73 7.53 4.34 9.54
C LYS A 73 8.99 4.10 9.89
N ALA A 74 9.89 4.55 9.03
CA ALA A 74 11.33 4.42 9.27
C ALA A 74 11.75 5.00 10.62
N GLY A 75 12.51 4.23 11.39
CA GLY A 75 12.98 4.61 12.72
C GLY A 75 12.00 4.35 13.86
N GLU A 76 10.79 3.87 13.57
CA GLU A 76 9.78 3.56 14.56
C GLU A 76 9.47 2.05 14.63
N ALA A 77 8.71 1.65 15.64
CA ALA A 77 8.29 0.25 15.79
C ALA A 77 7.26 -0.14 14.73
N ILE A 78 7.22 -1.44 14.40
CA ILE A 78 6.14 -2.01 13.59
C ILE A 78 4.85 -1.96 14.40
N ILE A 79 3.78 -1.50 13.74
CA ILE A 79 2.44 -1.45 14.32
C ILE A 79 1.56 -2.46 13.60
N GLU A 80 0.85 -3.29 14.37
CA GLU A 80 -0.17 -4.17 13.86
C GLU A 80 -1.46 -3.40 13.59
N VAL A 81 -2.11 -3.65 12.45
CA VAL A 81 -3.35 -2.98 12.05
C VAL A 81 -4.43 -4.01 11.71
N HIS A 82 -5.68 -3.64 11.96
CA HIS A 82 -6.85 -4.51 11.85
C HIS A 82 -7.96 -3.89 10.98
N PRO A 83 -8.93 -4.68 10.52
CA PRO A 83 -10.06 -4.16 9.73
C PRO A 83 -10.75 -2.99 10.42
N GLY A 84 -10.95 -1.91 9.66
CA GLY A 84 -11.51 -0.66 10.16
C GLY A 84 -10.48 0.38 10.60
N ASP A 85 -9.22 -0.02 10.78
CA ASP A 85 -8.16 0.94 11.08
C ASP A 85 -7.84 1.79 9.85
N THR A 86 -7.52 3.05 10.08
CA THR A 86 -7.05 3.97 9.04
C THR A 86 -5.66 4.47 9.41
N VAL A 87 -4.74 4.39 8.47
CA VAL A 87 -3.36 4.84 8.63
C VAL A 87 -3.12 6.03 7.71
N TRP A 88 -2.48 7.07 8.23
CA TRP A 88 -2.01 8.20 7.44
C TRP A 88 -0.49 8.27 7.48
N PHE A 89 0.13 8.30 6.29
CA PHE A 89 1.55 8.61 6.13
C PHE A 89 1.71 10.01 5.57
N GLU A 90 2.53 10.82 6.24
CA GLU A 90 2.82 12.19 5.81
C GLU A 90 3.58 12.24 4.49
N PRO A 91 3.48 13.33 3.72
CA PRO A 91 4.30 13.52 2.52
C PRO A 91 5.79 13.31 2.80
N GLY A 92 6.45 12.49 1.97
CA GLY A 92 7.88 12.21 2.10
C GLY A 92 8.26 11.24 3.22
N GLU A 93 7.31 10.75 3.99
CA GLU A 93 7.56 9.83 5.10
C GLU A 93 7.89 8.44 4.57
N ARG A 94 9.10 7.96 4.88
CA ARG A 94 9.57 6.65 4.47
C ARG A 94 8.89 5.57 5.29
N HIS A 95 8.20 4.66 4.62
CA HIS A 95 7.37 3.63 5.28
C HIS A 95 7.22 2.38 4.42
N TRP A 96 6.65 1.34 5.03
CA TRP A 96 6.16 0.15 4.34
C TRP A 96 4.90 -0.38 5.01
N HIS A 97 4.16 -1.20 4.30
CA HIS A 97 2.98 -1.91 4.79
C HIS A 97 2.85 -3.27 4.11
N GLY A 98 2.18 -4.19 4.80
CA GLY A 98 1.98 -5.55 4.31
C GLY A 98 1.15 -6.40 5.23
N ALA A 99 1.03 -7.69 4.89
CA ALA A 99 0.33 -8.67 5.72
C ALA A 99 1.19 -9.13 6.89
N GLY A 100 0.55 -9.57 7.95
CA GLY A 100 1.20 -10.39 8.98
C GLY A 100 1.61 -11.76 8.42
N PRO A 101 2.36 -12.58 9.20
CA PRO A 101 2.93 -13.83 8.68
C PRO A 101 1.92 -14.96 8.51
N ASN A 102 0.77 -14.89 9.15
CA ASN A 102 -0.16 -16.03 9.29
C ASN A 102 -1.44 -15.91 8.43
N GLY A 103 -1.69 -14.75 7.82
CA GLY A 103 -2.90 -14.54 7.04
C GLY A 103 -2.74 -13.42 6.04
N LEU A 104 -3.64 -13.38 5.06
CA LEU A 104 -3.67 -12.28 4.11
C LEU A 104 -4.14 -10.98 4.76
N MET A 105 -3.84 -9.86 4.12
CA MET A 105 -4.38 -8.55 4.49
C MET A 105 -4.82 -7.81 3.24
N VAL A 106 -5.94 -7.11 3.34
CA VAL A 106 -6.48 -6.28 2.27
C VAL A 106 -6.66 -4.85 2.77
N HIS A 107 -6.20 -3.88 2.02
CA HIS A 107 -6.47 -2.48 2.29
C HIS A 107 -6.83 -1.69 1.03
N LEU A 108 -7.50 -0.56 1.21
CA LEU A 108 -7.53 0.50 0.22
C LEU A 108 -6.30 1.39 0.43
N ALA A 109 -5.67 1.77 -0.67
CA ALA A 109 -4.62 2.79 -0.69
C ALA A 109 -5.12 3.99 -1.48
N VAL A 110 -5.09 5.15 -0.87
CA VAL A 110 -5.52 6.42 -1.46
C VAL A 110 -4.35 7.40 -1.44
N GLN A 111 -3.90 7.81 -2.61
CA GLN A 111 -2.80 8.77 -2.77
C GLN A 111 -3.04 9.69 -3.96
N GLN A 112 -2.29 10.76 -4.01
CA GLN A 112 -2.33 11.71 -5.11
C GLN A 112 -1.03 11.68 -5.91
N THR A 113 -1.14 11.88 -7.22
CA THR A 113 0.02 12.16 -8.06
C THR A 113 0.45 13.61 -7.90
N ASP A 114 1.75 13.86 -8.05
CA ASP A 114 2.30 15.20 -8.15
C ASP A 114 2.12 15.79 -9.57
N ALA A 115 2.67 16.98 -9.81
CA ALA A 115 2.59 17.65 -11.11
C ALA A 115 3.26 16.87 -12.26
N SER A 116 4.19 15.95 -11.95
CA SER A 116 4.85 15.08 -12.95
C SER A 116 4.09 13.75 -13.16
N GLY A 117 2.99 13.52 -12.44
CA GLY A 117 2.24 12.26 -12.50
C GLY A 117 2.81 11.16 -11.60
N THR A 118 3.75 11.47 -10.71
CA THR A 118 4.36 10.52 -9.78
C THR A 118 3.52 10.39 -8.52
N ALA A 119 3.16 9.17 -8.15
CA ALA A 119 2.40 8.88 -6.92
C ALA A 119 3.27 8.32 -5.79
N ALA A 120 4.42 7.74 -6.11
CA ALA A 120 5.32 7.12 -5.14
C ALA A 120 6.77 7.14 -5.62
N THR A 121 7.70 7.18 -4.67
CA THR A 121 9.13 6.91 -4.90
C THR A 121 9.48 5.61 -4.20
N TRP A 122 9.84 4.59 -4.98
CA TRP A 122 10.17 3.26 -4.48
C TRP A 122 11.64 3.18 -4.12
N LEU A 123 11.91 2.59 -2.96
CA LEU A 123 13.24 2.43 -2.38
C LEU A 123 13.59 0.94 -2.27
N GLU A 124 14.48 0.57 -1.34
CA GLU A 124 14.92 -0.81 -1.16
C GLU A 124 13.82 -1.71 -0.59
N PRO A 125 13.87 -3.02 -0.88
CA PRO A 125 12.97 -3.98 -0.24
C PRO A 125 13.11 -3.99 1.28
N VAL A 126 12.02 -4.32 1.97
CA VAL A 126 12.05 -4.62 3.40
C VAL A 126 12.61 -6.03 3.57
N THR A 127 13.74 -6.17 4.23
CA THR A 127 14.37 -7.46 4.47
C THR A 127 13.55 -8.31 5.44
N ASP A 128 13.76 -9.63 5.41
CA ASP A 128 13.10 -10.53 6.38
C ASP A 128 13.48 -10.17 7.82
N ALA A 129 14.73 -9.76 8.05
CA ALA A 129 15.17 -9.30 9.38
C ALA A 129 14.41 -8.05 9.83
N GLU A 130 14.21 -7.07 8.95
CA GLU A 130 13.41 -5.88 9.24
C GLU A 130 11.94 -6.22 9.49
N TYR A 131 11.36 -7.02 8.62
CA TYR A 131 9.96 -7.46 8.73
C TYR A 131 9.68 -8.22 10.02
N ASN A 132 10.62 -9.05 10.47
CA ASN A 132 10.48 -9.87 11.68
C ASN A 132 10.89 -9.15 12.97
N ARG A 133 11.36 -7.90 12.90
CA ARG A 133 11.75 -7.10 14.06
C ARG A 133 10.50 -6.57 14.77
N VAL A 134 9.71 -7.46 15.32
CA VAL A 134 8.61 -7.09 16.21
C VAL A 134 9.21 -6.80 17.57
N THR A 135 9.26 -5.55 17.98
CA THR A 135 9.62 -5.17 19.35
C THR A 135 8.48 -5.56 20.27
N SER A 136 8.77 -6.47 21.15
CA SER A 136 7.87 -6.78 22.27
C SER A 136 7.78 -5.57 23.20
#